data_b491faaa892e87558d2273e075b64ed6
#
_entry.id   b491faaa892e87558d2273e075b64ed6
#
_cell.length_a   1.000
_cell.length_b   1.000
_cell.length_c   1.000
_cell.angle_alpha   90.00
_cell.angle_beta   90.00
_cell.angle_gamma   90.00
#
_symmetry.space_group_name_H-M   'P 1'
#
loop_
_entity.id
_entity.type
_entity.pdbx_description
1 polymer ?
#
loop_
_entity_poly.entity_id
_entity_poly.type
_entity_poly.pdbx_seq_one_letter_code
_entity_poly.pdbx_strand_id
1 'polypeptide(L)'
;MPTDPFAKFPARATVTTAAGGHLVSIAYGWEHPDDGPQDGLVVIGPADDGDSLVALWGDSWHQKPTPMTLSGSRGAGATLELEGEYGGGWRWRVRFDATDPDTFRMQMDNVIPDEHATAEVAAGPYPVMIMQTGRA
;
A
#
# COMPACT_ATOMS: atom_id res chain seq x y z
N MET A 1 4.44 -14.97 1.04
CA MET A 1 5.83 -15.29 0.61
C MET A 1 5.97 -15.11 -0.90
N PRO A 2 7.14 -14.79 -1.42
CA PRO A 2 7.33 -14.54 -2.86
C PRO A 2 6.93 -15.71 -3.76
N THR A 3 6.94 -16.91 -3.23
CA THR A 3 6.59 -18.14 -3.96
C THR A 3 5.11 -18.51 -3.88
N ASP A 4 4.32 -17.76 -3.12
CA ASP A 4 2.90 -18.04 -2.98
C ASP A 4 2.17 -17.66 -4.29
N PRO A 5 1.20 -18.45 -4.73
CA PRO A 5 0.45 -18.15 -5.94
C PRO A 5 -0.45 -16.92 -5.75
N PHE A 6 -0.61 -16.14 -6.82
CA PHE A 6 -1.59 -15.07 -6.83
C PHE A 6 -3.00 -15.62 -7.01
N ALA A 7 -3.92 -15.09 -6.21
CA ALA A 7 -5.35 -15.34 -6.36
C ALA A 7 -6.05 -14.03 -6.73
N LYS A 8 -7.11 -14.12 -7.53
CA LYS A 8 -7.90 -12.95 -7.94
C LYS A 8 -9.24 -12.97 -7.22
N PHE A 9 -9.51 -11.87 -6.50
CA PHE A 9 -10.74 -11.67 -5.75
C PHE A 9 -11.28 -10.26 -5.98
N PRO A 10 -12.59 -10.03 -5.74
CA PRO A 10 -13.16 -8.69 -5.82
C PRO A 10 -12.45 -7.71 -4.88
N ALA A 11 -12.26 -6.50 -5.37
CA ALA A 11 -11.66 -5.42 -4.60
C ALA A 11 -12.36 -4.09 -4.90
N ARG A 12 -12.30 -3.16 -3.95
CA ARG A 12 -12.87 -1.82 -4.09
C ARG A 12 -11.99 -0.80 -3.40
N ALA A 13 -12.03 0.43 -3.87
CA ALA A 13 -11.36 1.55 -3.24
C ALA A 13 -12.22 2.81 -3.36
N THR A 14 -12.15 3.64 -2.31
CA THR A 14 -12.77 4.96 -2.29
C THR A 14 -11.72 5.97 -1.91
N VAL A 15 -11.53 6.98 -2.75
CA VAL A 15 -10.59 8.08 -2.54
C VAL A 15 -11.37 9.31 -2.15
N THR A 16 -11.02 9.92 -1.01
CA THR A 16 -11.68 11.10 -0.48
C THR A 16 -10.65 12.16 -0.12
N THR A 17 -10.95 13.41 -0.41
CA THR A 17 -10.11 14.54 -0.01
C THR A 17 -10.74 15.27 1.17
N ALA A 18 -9.89 15.85 2.02
CA ALA A 18 -10.30 16.61 3.20
C ALA A 18 -9.28 17.69 3.50
N ALA A 19 -9.57 18.51 4.52
CA ALA A 19 -8.68 19.57 4.98
C ALA A 19 -8.24 20.51 3.86
N GLY A 20 -9.21 20.99 3.05
CA GLY A 20 -8.96 21.89 1.93
C GLY A 20 -8.14 21.25 0.79
N GLY A 21 -8.17 19.95 0.68
CA GLY A 21 -7.40 19.20 -0.32
C GLY A 21 -6.00 18.79 0.13
N HIS A 22 -5.62 19.12 1.38
CA HIS A 22 -4.29 18.76 1.91
C HIS A 22 -4.20 17.32 2.39
N LEU A 23 -5.33 16.68 2.68
CA LEU A 23 -5.38 15.28 3.07
C LEU A 23 -6.14 14.46 2.02
N VAL A 24 -5.64 13.26 1.77
CA VAL A 24 -6.29 12.27 0.93
C VAL A 24 -6.44 11.00 1.75
N SER A 25 -7.64 10.44 1.78
CA SER A 25 -7.86 9.13 2.35
C SER A 25 -8.21 8.12 1.28
N ILE A 26 -7.65 6.93 1.41
CA ILE A 26 -7.93 5.80 0.52
C ILE A 26 -8.43 4.66 1.38
N ALA A 27 -9.73 4.41 1.31
CA ALA A 27 -10.37 3.28 1.96
C ALA A 27 -10.48 2.16 0.92
N TYR A 28 -9.98 0.97 1.24
CA TYR A 28 -9.98 -0.15 0.32
C TYR A 28 -10.47 -1.42 0.99
N GLY A 29 -10.95 -2.33 0.18
CA GLY A 29 -11.39 -3.63 0.63
C GLY A 29 -11.11 -4.70 -0.41
N TRP A 30 -10.80 -5.89 0.07
CA TRP A 30 -10.59 -7.06 -0.77
C TRP A 30 -11.11 -8.30 -0.05
N GLU A 31 -11.04 -9.42 -0.72
CA GLU A 31 -11.46 -10.69 -0.13
C GLU A 31 -10.28 -11.64 -0.04
N HIS A 32 -10.00 -12.09 1.19
CA HIS A 32 -8.98 -13.10 1.41
C HIS A 32 -9.60 -14.49 1.17
N PRO A 33 -8.88 -15.42 0.50
CA PRO A 33 -9.44 -16.73 0.15
C PRO A 33 -9.92 -17.56 1.34
N ASP A 34 -9.25 -17.43 2.49
CA ASP A 34 -9.57 -18.22 3.67
C ASP A 34 -10.28 -17.41 4.76
N ASP A 35 -9.99 -16.13 4.88
CA ASP A 35 -10.45 -15.29 5.98
C ASP A 35 -11.56 -14.29 5.61
N GLY A 36 -12.00 -14.33 4.36
CA GLY A 36 -13.13 -13.54 3.89
C GLY A 36 -12.79 -12.06 3.68
N PRO A 37 -13.81 -11.18 3.80
CA PRO A 37 -13.63 -9.76 3.52
C PRO A 37 -12.65 -9.08 4.47
N GLN A 38 -11.73 -8.29 3.89
CA GLN A 38 -10.74 -7.50 4.60
C GLN A 38 -10.83 -6.05 4.13
N ASP A 39 -10.37 -5.14 4.96
CA ASP A 39 -10.35 -3.72 4.60
C ASP A 39 -9.17 -2.98 5.23
N GLY A 40 -8.87 -1.83 4.69
CA GLY A 40 -7.82 -0.96 5.19
C GLY A 40 -8.07 0.50 4.85
N LEU A 41 -7.27 1.35 5.47
CA LEU A 41 -7.33 2.79 5.30
C LEU A 41 -5.93 3.38 5.31
N VAL A 42 -5.64 4.24 4.33
CA VAL A 42 -4.44 5.06 4.29
C VAL A 42 -4.87 6.52 4.27
N VAL A 43 -4.33 7.33 5.17
CA VAL A 43 -4.52 8.80 5.17
C VAL A 43 -3.18 9.44 4.86
N ILE A 44 -3.13 10.26 3.83
CA ILE A 44 -1.90 10.80 3.25
C ILE A 44 -1.94 12.32 3.28
N GLY A 45 -0.84 12.94 3.68
CA GLY A 45 -0.68 14.39 3.66
C GLY A 45 0.76 14.81 3.36
N PRO A 46 0.99 16.12 3.18
CA PRO A 46 2.34 16.63 2.97
C PRO A 46 3.15 16.55 4.26
N ALA A 47 4.44 16.25 4.12
CA ALA A 47 5.40 16.35 5.21
C ALA A 47 5.84 17.80 5.44
N ASP A 48 6.55 18.06 6.53
CA ASP A 48 7.00 19.41 6.91
C ASP A 48 7.94 20.05 5.86
N ASP A 49 8.66 19.26 5.08
CA ASP A 49 9.53 19.75 4.02
C ASP A 49 8.79 20.26 2.78
N GLY A 50 7.48 19.97 2.68
CA GLY A 50 6.64 20.35 1.56
C GLY A 50 6.81 19.52 0.28
N ASP A 51 7.81 18.66 0.22
CA ASP A 51 8.15 17.86 -0.96
C ASP A 51 7.83 16.39 -0.80
N SER A 52 7.95 15.85 0.41
CA SER A 52 7.63 14.47 0.71
C SER A 52 6.24 14.31 1.31
N LEU A 53 5.83 13.06 1.48
CA LEU A 53 4.52 12.66 2.00
C LEU A 53 4.68 11.90 3.30
N VAL A 54 3.70 12.04 4.17
CA VAL A 54 3.52 11.22 5.36
C VAL A 54 2.15 10.58 5.32
N ALA A 55 2.03 9.40 5.88
CA ALA A 55 0.76 8.69 5.92
C ALA A 55 0.60 7.89 7.21
N LEU A 56 -0.65 7.65 7.57
CA LEU A 56 -1.03 6.69 8.59
C LEU A 56 -1.80 5.57 7.92
N TRP A 57 -1.42 4.33 8.18
CA TRP A 57 -1.99 3.15 7.53
C TRP A 57 -2.36 2.09 8.54
N GLY A 58 -3.53 1.52 8.38
CA GLY A 58 -3.99 0.36 9.10
C GLY A 58 -4.80 -0.55 8.18
N ASP A 59 -4.80 -1.84 8.47
CA ASP A 59 -5.36 -2.85 7.58
C ASP A 59 -5.76 -4.05 8.43
N SER A 60 -6.90 -4.65 8.14
CA SER A 60 -7.43 -5.75 8.94
C SER A 60 -6.63 -7.05 8.81
N TRP A 61 -5.72 -7.13 7.84
CA TRP A 61 -4.91 -8.31 7.55
C TRP A 61 -3.40 -8.06 7.67
N HIS A 62 -2.86 -7.05 6.94
CA HIS A 62 -1.42 -6.85 6.81
C HIS A 62 -0.82 -6.03 7.97
N GLN A 63 -1.51 -5.00 8.42
CA GLN A 63 -1.03 -4.09 9.45
C GLN A 63 -2.09 -3.87 10.52
N LYS A 64 -2.09 -4.74 11.52
CA LYS A 64 -3.04 -4.73 12.63
C LYS A 64 -2.36 -5.20 13.94
N PRO A 65 -2.89 -4.86 15.12
CA PRO A 65 -3.97 -3.92 15.36
C PRO A 65 -3.48 -2.46 15.33
N THR A 66 -2.17 -2.25 15.42
CA THR A 66 -1.55 -0.92 15.52
C THR A 66 -1.35 -0.33 14.13
N PRO A 67 -1.82 0.90 13.88
CA PRO A 67 -1.53 1.56 12.61
C PRO A 67 -0.04 1.89 12.47
N MET A 68 0.42 1.99 11.24
CA MET A 68 1.80 2.28 10.90
C MET A 68 1.92 3.65 10.26
N THR A 69 2.96 4.39 10.62
CA THR A 69 3.34 5.61 9.92
C THR A 69 4.21 5.25 8.71
N LEU A 70 3.85 5.80 7.56
CA LEU A 70 4.59 5.64 6.32
C LEU A 70 5.12 7.00 5.86
N SER A 71 6.21 6.98 5.10
CA SER A 71 6.74 8.18 4.45
C SER A 71 7.08 7.87 3.00
N GLY A 72 7.04 8.87 2.15
CA GLY A 72 7.33 8.65 0.75
C GLY A 72 7.24 9.91 -0.10
N SER A 73 6.98 9.73 -1.38
CA SER A 73 6.99 10.80 -2.35
C SER A 73 6.04 10.53 -3.52
N ARG A 74 5.78 11.61 -4.27
CA ARG A 74 5.07 11.52 -5.53
C ARG A 74 6.02 11.06 -6.62
N GLY A 75 5.51 10.20 -7.51
CA GLY A 75 6.21 9.78 -8.70
C GLY A 75 5.73 10.51 -9.95
N ALA A 76 6.03 9.94 -11.11
CA ALA A 76 5.59 10.47 -12.39
C ALA A 76 4.07 10.28 -12.55
N GLY A 77 3.40 11.23 -13.20
CA GLY A 77 1.95 11.18 -13.39
C GLY A 77 1.20 11.28 -12.07
N ALA A 78 0.11 10.54 -11.95
CA ALA A 78 -0.68 10.46 -10.73
C ALA A 78 -0.29 9.22 -9.91
N THR A 79 1.00 9.12 -9.56
CA THR A 79 1.55 8.02 -8.75
C THR A 79 2.13 8.52 -7.44
N LEU A 80 2.13 7.66 -6.43
CA LEU A 80 2.86 7.91 -5.19
C LEU A 80 3.31 6.59 -4.56
N GLU A 81 4.39 6.67 -3.78
CA GLU A 81 4.98 5.53 -3.11
C GLU A 81 5.25 5.88 -1.65
N LEU A 82 4.84 5.00 -0.77
CA LEU A 82 4.99 5.12 0.67
C LEU A 82 5.69 3.89 1.23
N GLU A 83 6.47 4.07 2.28
CA GLU A 83 7.25 2.98 2.87
C GLU A 83 7.33 3.15 4.38
N GLY A 84 7.33 2.02 5.11
CA GLY A 84 7.53 2.00 6.55
C GLY A 84 8.12 0.68 7.01
N GLU A 85 9.01 0.77 8.01
CA GLU A 85 9.64 -0.39 8.63
C GLU A 85 8.78 -0.92 9.77
N TYR A 86 8.61 -2.24 9.84
CA TYR A 86 7.85 -2.87 10.91
C TYR A 86 8.69 -3.78 11.81
N GLY A 87 10.01 -3.82 11.61
CA GLY A 87 10.98 -4.50 12.48
C GLY A 87 12.03 -5.29 11.73
N GLY A 88 13.27 -5.31 12.26
CA GLY A 88 14.35 -6.11 11.69
C GLY A 88 14.75 -5.77 10.26
N GLY A 89 14.50 -4.55 9.83
CA GLY A 89 14.76 -4.13 8.45
C GLY A 89 13.67 -4.50 7.46
N TRP A 90 12.66 -5.25 7.88
CA TRP A 90 11.50 -5.56 7.05
C TRP A 90 10.63 -4.35 6.89
N ARG A 91 10.17 -4.08 5.65
CA ARG A 91 9.38 -2.89 5.34
C ARG A 91 8.17 -3.24 4.49
N TRP A 92 7.11 -2.43 4.65
CA TRP A 92 6.01 -2.35 3.72
C TRP A 92 6.25 -1.22 2.73
N ARG A 93 6.00 -1.48 1.46
CA ARG A 93 5.96 -0.47 0.41
C ARG A 93 4.57 -0.47 -0.20
N VAL A 94 3.93 0.68 -0.21
CA VAL A 94 2.58 0.83 -0.76
C VAL A 94 2.64 1.85 -1.88
N ARG A 95 2.21 1.46 -3.06
CA ARG A 95 2.19 2.30 -4.25
C ARG A 95 0.77 2.48 -4.74
N PHE A 96 0.44 3.70 -5.15
CA PHE A 96 -0.84 4.04 -5.76
C PHE A 96 -0.61 4.63 -7.14
N ASP A 97 -1.44 4.25 -8.09
CA ASP A 97 -1.39 4.74 -9.46
C ASP A 97 -2.81 5.05 -9.95
N ALA A 98 -3.07 6.32 -10.19
CA ALA A 98 -4.31 6.84 -10.77
C ALA A 98 -4.04 7.57 -12.09
N THR A 99 -2.97 7.23 -12.79
CA THR A 99 -2.57 7.87 -14.06
C THR A 99 -3.63 7.64 -15.14
N ASP A 100 -4.20 6.43 -15.21
CA ASP A 100 -5.35 6.16 -16.06
C ASP A 100 -6.62 6.66 -15.35
N PRO A 101 -7.40 7.60 -15.94
CA PRO A 101 -8.57 8.15 -15.28
C PRO A 101 -9.69 7.12 -15.04
N ASP A 102 -9.68 6.00 -15.73
CA ASP A 102 -10.70 4.96 -15.61
C ASP A 102 -10.34 3.84 -14.65
N THR A 103 -9.09 3.80 -14.17
CA THR A 103 -8.62 2.77 -13.25
C THR A 103 -7.87 3.36 -12.06
N PHE A 104 -7.87 2.61 -10.96
CA PHE A 104 -7.08 2.90 -9.77
C PHE A 104 -6.33 1.63 -9.37
N ARG A 105 -5.03 1.76 -9.18
CA ARG A 105 -4.20 0.63 -8.79
C ARG A 105 -3.48 0.90 -7.48
N MET A 106 -3.56 -0.07 -6.58
CA MET A 106 -2.78 -0.12 -5.35
C MET A 106 -1.92 -1.38 -5.38
N GLN A 107 -0.65 -1.24 -5.09
CA GLN A 107 0.25 -2.38 -4.94
C GLN A 107 0.93 -2.31 -3.58
N MET A 108 0.89 -3.41 -2.87
CA MET A 108 1.53 -3.57 -1.58
C MET A 108 2.64 -4.59 -1.72
N ASP A 109 3.86 -4.17 -1.44
CA ASP A 109 5.04 -5.03 -1.45
C ASP A 109 5.56 -5.21 -0.03
N ASN A 110 6.02 -6.40 0.27
CA ASN A 110 6.86 -6.64 1.42
C ASN A 110 8.32 -6.59 0.96
N VAL A 111 9.15 -5.85 1.67
CA VAL A 111 10.56 -5.66 1.31
C VAL A 111 11.42 -6.49 2.25
N ILE A 112 12.07 -7.50 1.67
CA ILE A 112 12.95 -8.40 2.41
C ILE A 112 14.32 -7.75 2.58
N PRO A 113 14.83 -7.57 3.82
CA PRO A 113 16.16 -7.02 4.03
C PRO A 113 17.25 -7.99 3.55
N ASP A 114 18.40 -7.45 3.18
CA ASP A 114 19.53 -8.22 2.64
C ASP A 114 19.96 -9.38 3.54
N GLU A 115 19.95 -9.17 4.83
CA GLU A 115 20.35 -10.17 5.85
C GLU A 115 19.40 -11.37 5.95
N HIS A 116 18.20 -11.26 5.39
CA HIS A 116 17.21 -12.34 5.34
C HIS A 116 17.07 -12.97 3.96
N ALA A 117 17.91 -12.55 2.99
CA ALA A 117 17.94 -13.19 1.68
C ALA A 117 18.49 -14.62 1.77
N THR A 118 17.91 -15.52 0.98
CA THR A 118 18.33 -16.90 0.86
C THR A 118 18.58 -17.25 -0.61
N ALA A 119 19.09 -18.45 -0.87
CA ALA A 119 19.28 -18.92 -2.24
C ALA A 119 17.97 -19.00 -3.05
N GLU A 120 16.83 -19.17 -2.37
CA GLU A 120 15.53 -19.30 -2.99
C GLU A 120 14.71 -18.00 -2.93
N VAL A 121 15.03 -17.10 -1.99
CA VAL A 121 14.30 -15.85 -1.73
C VAL A 121 15.29 -14.70 -1.78
N ALA A 122 15.19 -13.89 -2.83
CA ALA A 122 16.04 -12.71 -3.00
C ALA A 122 15.62 -11.58 -2.05
N ALA A 123 16.60 -10.76 -1.65
CA ALA A 123 16.33 -9.50 -0.97
C ALA A 123 15.55 -8.54 -1.87
N GLY A 124 14.87 -7.57 -1.26
CA GLY A 124 14.13 -6.54 -1.97
C GLY A 124 12.61 -6.76 -1.95
N PRO A 125 11.88 -5.96 -2.73
CA PRO A 125 10.43 -6.00 -2.72
C PRO A 125 9.87 -7.21 -3.46
N TYR A 126 8.77 -7.75 -2.94
CA TYR A 126 7.92 -8.67 -3.67
C TYR A 126 6.45 -8.31 -3.43
N PRO A 127 5.58 -8.44 -4.44
CA PRO A 127 4.19 -8.06 -4.28
C PRO A 127 3.44 -9.04 -3.39
N VAL A 128 2.71 -8.48 -2.43
CA VAL A 128 1.82 -9.21 -1.52
C VAL A 128 0.39 -9.04 -1.96
N MET A 129 0.05 -7.85 -2.43
CA MET A 129 -1.29 -7.52 -2.93
C MET A 129 -1.18 -6.55 -4.11
N ILE A 130 -1.91 -6.86 -5.17
CA ILE A 130 -2.14 -5.93 -6.28
C ILE A 130 -3.65 -5.79 -6.41
N MET A 131 -4.14 -4.57 -6.22
CA MET A 131 -5.54 -4.24 -6.38
C MET A 131 -5.69 -3.29 -7.54
N GLN A 132 -6.56 -3.63 -8.48
CA GLN A 132 -6.91 -2.75 -9.59
C GLN A 132 -8.41 -2.66 -9.67
N THR A 133 -8.93 -1.44 -9.62
CA THR A 133 -10.36 -1.16 -9.68
C THR A 133 -10.68 -0.26 -10.87
N GLY A 134 -11.84 -0.47 -11.48
CA GLY A 134 -12.40 0.44 -12.45
C GLY A 134 -13.23 1.51 -11.74
N ARG A 135 -13.64 2.55 -12.48
CA ARG A 135 -14.61 3.52 -11.99
C ARG A 135 -15.99 2.88 -11.85
N ALA A 136 -16.62 3.23 -10.74
CA ALA A 136 -18.01 2.87 -10.53
C ALA A 136 -18.95 3.75 -11.38
#